data_5cbd93f8507a23f1123b5c1fb7c48460
#
_entry.id   5cbd93f8507a23f1123b5c1fb7c48460
#
_cell.length_a   1.000
_cell.length_b   1.000
_cell.length_c   1.000
_cell.angle_alpha   90.00
_cell.angle_beta   90.00
_cell.angle_gamma   90.00
#
_symmetry.space_group_name_H-M   'P 1'
#
loop_
_entity.id
_entity.type
_entity.pdbx_description
1 polymer ?
#
loop_
_entity_poly.entity_id
_entity_poly.type
_entity_poly.pdbx_seq_one_letter_code
_entity_poly.pdbx_strand_id
1 'polypeptide(L)'
;MARPLPILGGILLSFSPPAEATVQYSIIPEPSRTELKQETAKTLQLLSDQEVPTLGTDAYRLTVTPQGAHLASGGREGRIYGLATLRQLLDQLAGQPEGIPCGIITDKPRYPWRGLMVDPARHFIPAADLKKFVDMMAYYKFNRLHLHLTDNQGWRLPVPGYPKLKSVASRREESFGDGIPHEGMYTKQELKELVAYCAARGIEVIPEIDMPGHNQALHAAYPEFFCFPKPDMNVRTTAGNSKELVCPQKPEVWKFYASVFNELKDIFPSGIVHLGGDEAPTELWEKCPLCREARTRAAMKDEQEQMKAFFEKTAALLAKNGQTPQFWYEGNAGIYHPGETVYAWRQDQALQSIEKTKKAGLNLIMASSEYCYLDFPQIQGQRNWGWMKTTTLQKCYDLDPAFGKPEKEAGHIRGVHAPVWAERLPDLNHLLYRAYPRACAIAEAGWSPMGVRSWENFRRKLADHRQF
;
A
#
# COMPACT_ATOMS: atom_id res chain seq x y z
N MET A 1 43.24 39.74 62.22
CA MET A 1 42.79 38.35 62.46
C MET A 1 42.02 37.85 61.24
N ALA A 2 42.69 37.15 60.40
CA ALA A 2 42.08 36.59 59.14
C ALA A 2 41.68 35.12 59.42
N ARG A 3 40.44 34.78 59.16
CA ARG A 3 39.94 33.37 59.20
C ARG A 3 40.32 32.65 57.91
N PRO A 4 40.77 31.40 57.97
CA PRO A 4 41.04 30.59 56.74
C PRO A 4 39.75 30.08 56.16
N LEU A 5 39.68 30.08 54.81
CA LEU A 5 38.65 29.44 53.98
C LEU A 5 38.79 27.91 53.99
N PRO A 6 37.70 27.14 53.92
CA PRO A 6 37.76 25.70 53.85
C PRO A 6 38.16 25.20 52.43
N ILE A 7 39.00 24.17 52.40
CA ILE A 7 39.46 23.45 51.25
C ILE A 7 38.26 22.67 50.66
N LEU A 8 37.84 22.99 49.45
CA LEU A 8 36.87 22.23 48.65
C LEU A 8 37.52 20.88 48.21
N GLY A 9 37.02 19.82 48.77
CA GLY A 9 37.37 18.45 48.34
C GLY A 9 36.94 18.23 46.90
N GLY A 10 37.91 17.91 46.05
CA GLY A 10 37.66 17.53 44.64
C GLY A 10 36.88 16.23 44.57
N ILE A 11 35.65 16.30 43.98
CA ILE A 11 34.90 15.13 43.55
C ILE A 11 35.57 14.66 42.28
N LEU A 12 36.33 13.57 42.37
CA LEU A 12 36.78 12.79 41.20
C LEU A 12 35.52 12.13 40.60
N LEU A 13 34.95 12.77 39.59
CA LEU A 13 34.03 12.13 38.67
C LEU A 13 34.83 11.12 37.86
N SER A 14 34.71 9.85 38.18
CA SER A 14 35.17 8.75 37.34
C SER A 14 34.32 8.73 36.08
N PHE A 15 34.84 9.28 35.00
CA PHE A 15 34.30 9.03 33.66
C PHE A 15 34.62 7.58 33.34
N SER A 16 33.63 6.70 33.48
CA SER A 16 33.66 5.42 32.78
C SER A 16 33.68 5.74 31.27
N PRO A 17 34.60 5.19 30.48
CA PRO A 17 34.52 5.35 29.03
C PRO A 17 33.16 4.86 28.57
N PRO A 18 32.53 5.52 27.57
CA PRO A 18 31.30 5.03 27.00
C PRO A 18 31.54 3.58 26.56
N ALA A 19 30.63 2.68 26.96
CA ALA A 19 30.68 1.30 26.49
C ALA A 19 30.83 1.36 24.96
N GLU A 20 31.83 0.68 24.41
CA GLU A 20 31.99 0.54 22.96
C GLU A 20 30.64 0.14 22.37
N ALA A 21 30.10 1.00 21.51
CA ALA A 21 28.82 0.75 20.89
C ALA A 21 28.96 -0.54 20.06
N THR A 22 28.45 -1.64 20.57
CA THR A 22 28.44 -2.92 19.87
C THR A 22 27.71 -2.72 18.56
N VAL A 23 28.42 -2.92 17.45
CA VAL A 23 27.83 -2.85 16.11
C VAL A 23 26.66 -3.83 16.06
N GLN A 24 25.50 -3.33 15.63
CA GLN A 24 24.27 -4.12 15.49
C GLN A 24 23.85 -4.13 14.02
N TYR A 25 23.04 -5.09 13.62
CA TYR A 25 22.46 -5.10 12.29
C TYR A 25 21.47 -3.93 12.10
N SER A 26 21.58 -3.28 10.95
CA SER A 26 20.65 -2.23 10.53
C SER A 26 19.64 -2.78 9.52
N ILE A 27 18.76 -3.66 9.98
CA ILE A 27 17.74 -4.33 9.17
C ILE A 27 16.38 -3.70 9.46
N ILE A 28 15.69 -3.30 8.39
CA ILE A 28 14.31 -2.82 8.41
C ILE A 28 13.50 -3.62 7.36
N PRO A 29 12.38 -4.25 7.74
CA PRO A 29 11.77 -4.33 9.08
C PRO A 29 12.61 -5.14 10.08
N GLU A 30 12.39 -4.87 11.39
CA GLU A 30 13.03 -5.59 12.50
C GLU A 30 12.76 -7.09 12.40
N PRO A 31 13.79 -7.95 12.34
CA PRO A 31 13.61 -9.39 12.32
C PRO A 31 12.96 -9.94 13.60
N SER A 32 12.24 -11.04 13.46
CA SER A 32 11.60 -11.74 14.59
C SER A 32 12.59 -12.17 15.66
N ARG A 33 13.80 -12.59 15.26
CA ARG A 33 14.88 -13.00 16.16
C ARG A 33 16.24 -12.79 15.52
N THR A 34 17.16 -12.18 16.28
CA THR A 34 18.56 -11.99 15.90
C THR A 34 19.46 -12.45 17.04
N GLU A 35 20.45 -13.28 16.73
CA GLU A 35 21.48 -13.77 17.65
C GLU A 35 22.84 -13.31 17.14
N LEU A 36 23.44 -12.32 17.81
CA LEU A 36 24.76 -11.81 17.43
C LEU A 36 25.88 -12.60 18.13
N LYS A 37 27.02 -12.69 17.45
CA LYS A 37 28.28 -13.26 17.97
C LYS A 37 29.32 -12.17 18.05
N GLN A 38 30.40 -12.42 18.81
CA GLN A 38 31.54 -11.48 18.93
C GLN A 38 32.39 -11.40 17.66
N GLU A 39 32.39 -12.47 16.84
CA GLU A 39 33.13 -12.52 15.58
C GLU A 39 32.51 -11.54 14.58
N THR A 40 33.34 -11.02 13.66
CA THR A 40 32.92 -10.12 12.59
C THR A 40 33.12 -10.74 11.22
N ALA A 41 32.23 -10.39 10.29
CA ALA A 41 32.32 -10.71 8.88
C ALA A 41 32.76 -9.46 8.12
N LYS A 42 33.83 -9.59 7.32
CA LYS A 42 34.31 -8.53 6.40
C LYS A 42 33.89 -8.77 4.96
N THR A 43 33.22 -9.88 4.71
CA THR A 43 32.64 -10.27 3.40
C THR A 43 31.31 -10.99 3.62
N LEU A 44 30.39 -10.85 2.70
CA LEU A 44 29.05 -11.45 2.75
C LEU A 44 28.71 -12.18 1.46
N GLN A 45 29.67 -12.84 0.82
CA GLN A 45 29.32 -13.72 -0.28
C GLN A 45 28.32 -14.77 0.17
N LEU A 46 27.27 -15.01 -0.62
CA LEU A 46 26.32 -16.09 -0.37
C LEU A 46 26.97 -17.44 -0.68
N LEU A 47 27.24 -18.22 0.36
CA LEU A 47 27.93 -19.51 0.27
C LEU A 47 26.99 -20.69 0.06
N SER A 48 25.78 -20.60 0.59
CA SER A 48 24.72 -21.59 0.34
C SER A 48 23.33 -20.94 0.36
N ASP A 49 22.43 -21.52 -0.44
CA ASP A 49 21.04 -21.13 -0.56
C ASP A 49 20.21 -22.44 -0.64
N GLN A 50 19.50 -22.77 0.43
CA GLN A 50 18.82 -24.04 0.58
C GLN A 50 17.36 -23.86 0.92
N GLU A 51 16.50 -24.68 0.32
CA GLU A 51 15.10 -24.76 0.71
C GLU A 51 14.93 -25.75 1.87
N VAL A 52 14.29 -25.28 2.95
CA VAL A 52 13.99 -26.04 4.17
C VAL A 52 12.50 -25.84 4.50
N PRO A 53 11.59 -26.61 3.90
CA PRO A 53 10.13 -26.40 4.00
C PRO A 53 9.58 -26.36 5.43
N THR A 54 10.25 -26.98 6.38
CA THR A 54 9.87 -26.99 7.80
C THR A 54 9.93 -25.62 8.46
N LEU A 55 10.59 -24.63 7.84
CA LEU A 55 10.58 -23.24 8.33
C LEU A 55 9.23 -22.54 8.10
N GLY A 56 8.44 -22.99 7.10
CA GLY A 56 7.24 -22.34 6.61
C GLY A 56 7.54 -21.43 5.42
N THR A 57 6.61 -21.34 4.45
CA THR A 57 6.82 -20.76 3.10
C THR A 57 7.42 -19.35 3.11
N ASP A 58 6.99 -18.50 4.03
CA ASP A 58 7.43 -17.09 4.14
C ASP A 58 8.63 -16.87 5.06
N ALA A 59 9.10 -17.93 5.72
CA ALA A 59 10.18 -17.85 6.72
C ALA A 59 11.54 -18.09 6.10
N TYR A 60 12.55 -17.49 6.72
CA TYR A 60 13.95 -17.74 6.39
C TYR A 60 14.83 -17.74 7.63
N ARG A 61 16.02 -18.33 7.48
CA ARG A 61 17.15 -18.22 8.40
C ARG A 61 18.38 -17.81 7.60
N LEU A 62 18.97 -16.68 7.99
CA LEU A 62 20.23 -16.19 7.41
C LEU A 62 21.32 -16.30 8.48
N THR A 63 22.37 -17.08 8.20
CA THR A 63 23.53 -17.23 9.07
C THR A 63 24.70 -16.47 8.47
N VAL A 64 25.25 -15.52 9.22
CA VAL A 64 26.44 -14.75 8.86
C VAL A 64 27.65 -15.32 9.58
N THR A 65 28.69 -15.66 8.83
CA THR A 65 29.96 -16.19 9.32
C THR A 65 31.13 -15.33 8.82
N PRO A 66 32.37 -15.46 9.36
CA PRO A 66 33.50 -14.71 8.83
C PRO A 66 33.80 -15.00 7.34
N GLN A 67 33.36 -16.14 6.82
CA GLN A 67 33.60 -16.57 5.44
C GLN A 67 32.49 -16.08 4.48
N GLY A 68 31.30 -15.72 4.98
CA GLY A 68 30.17 -15.30 4.18
C GLY A 68 28.82 -15.65 4.82
N ALA A 69 27.78 -15.74 4.01
CA ALA A 69 26.42 -15.95 4.44
C ALA A 69 25.83 -17.27 3.95
N HIS A 70 24.96 -17.87 4.75
CA HIS A 70 24.20 -19.07 4.42
C HIS A 70 22.71 -18.77 4.58
N LEU A 71 21.93 -18.98 3.53
CA LEU A 71 20.49 -18.78 3.54
C LEU A 71 19.77 -20.14 3.55
N ALA A 72 18.84 -20.30 4.49
CA ALA A 72 17.85 -21.36 4.49
C ALA A 72 16.46 -20.71 4.44
N SER A 73 15.60 -21.12 3.50
CA SER A 73 14.27 -20.56 3.31
C SER A 73 13.21 -21.65 3.29
N GLY A 74 12.00 -21.35 3.76
CA GLY A 74 10.91 -22.32 3.78
C GLY A 74 10.21 -22.46 2.42
N GLY A 75 10.44 -21.53 1.51
CA GLY A 75 9.90 -21.50 0.15
C GLY A 75 10.40 -20.26 -0.60
N ARG A 76 9.81 -20.04 -1.78
CA ARG A 76 10.19 -18.94 -2.68
C ARG A 76 10.12 -17.56 -2.00
N GLU A 77 9.04 -17.29 -1.28
CA GLU A 77 8.82 -16.01 -0.60
C GLU A 77 9.85 -15.80 0.51
N GLY A 78 10.06 -16.80 1.36
CA GLY A 78 11.11 -16.78 2.40
C GLY A 78 12.50 -16.53 1.81
N ARG A 79 12.81 -17.13 0.65
CA ARG A 79 14.06 -16.89 -0.06
C ARG A 79 14.20 -15.42 -0.51
N ILE A 80 13.17 -14.85 -1.09
CA ILE A 80 13.16 -13.44 -1.52
C ILE A 80 13.40 -12.51 -0.32
N TYR A 81 12.71 -12.74 0.79
CA TYR A 81 12.88 -11.92 2.00
C TYR A 81 14.25 -12.09 2.65
N GLY A 82 14.80 -13.30 2.65
CA GLY A 82 16.18 -13.56 3.12
C GLY A 82 17.23 -12.86 2.28
N LEU A 83 17.05 -12.84 0.95
CA LEU A 83 17.92 -12.09 0.03
C LEU A 83 17.78 -10.56 0.21
N ALA A 84 16.58 -10.05 0.49
CA ALA A 84 16.41 -8.65 0.84
C ALA A 84 17.17 -8.27 2.12
N THR A 85 17.13 -9.14 3.13
CA THR A 85 17.93 -8.97 4.36
C THR A 85 19.43 -9.01 4.08
N LEU A 86 19.89 -9.98 3.29
CA LEU A 86 21.31 -10.06 2.88
C LEU A 86 21.75 -8.78 2.14
N ARG A 87 20.91 -8.23 1.28
CA ARG A 87 21.18 -6.96 0.58
C ARG A 87 21.36 -5.81 1.56
N GLN A 88 20.49 -5.67 2.56
CA GLN A 88 20.60 -4.63 3.59
C GLN A 88 21.93 -4.79 4.38
N LEU A 89 22.33 -6.01 4.72
CA LEU A 89 23.59 -6.27 5.38
C LEU A 89 24.82 -5.97 4.49
N LEU A 90 24.73 -6.21 3.19
CA LEU A 90 25.76 -5.81 2.23
C LEU A 90 25.92 -4.30 2.13
N ASP A 91 24.79 -3.57 2.10
CA ASP A 91 24.78 -2.11 2.08
C ASP A 91 25.35 -1.53 3.40
N GLN A 92 25.03 -2.15 4.55
CA GLN A 92 25.62 -1.82 5.84
C GLN A 92 27.13 -2.07 5.85
N LEU A 93 27.58 -3.25 5.40
CA LEU A 93 28.99 -3.61 5.35
C LEU A 93 29.81 -2.65 4.49
N ALA A 94 29.25 -2.17 3.37
CA ALA A 94 29.91 -1.20 2.51
C ALA A 94 30.20 0.15 3.23
N GLY A 95 29.43 0.48 4.26
CA GLY A 95 29.63 1.65 5.12
C GLY A 95 30.46 1.41 6.38
N GLN A 96 30.86 0.14 6.65
CA GLN A 96 31.53 -0.28 7.89
C GLN A 96 32.77 -1.16 7.58
N PRO A 97 33.92 -0.55 7.29
CA PRO A 97 35.13 -1.29 6.89
C PRO A 97 35.65 -2.27 7.97
N GLU A 98 35.29 -2.05 9.25
CA GLU A 98 35.62 -2.96 10.36
C GLU A 98 34.84 -4.29 10.29
N GLY A 99 33.82 -4.35 9.45
CA GLY A 99 32.94 -5.50 9.32
C GLY A 99 31.65 -5.38 10.14
N ILE A 100 30.77 -6.35 9.95
CA ILE A 100 29.52 -6.48 10.70
C ILE A 100 29.56 -7.73 11.59
N PRO A 101 28.78 -7.80 12.68
CA PRO A 101 28.76 -8.98 13.54
C PRO A 101 28.39 -10.25 12.77
N CYS A 102 29.02 -11.37 13.08
CA CYS A 102 28.48 -12.68 12.72
C CYS A 102 27.24 -12.98 13.55
N GLY A 103 26.37 -13.87 13.06
CA GLY A 103 25.16 -14.20 13.81
C GLY A 103 24.14 -14.97 13.01
N ILE A 104 22.96 -15.15 13.61
CA ILE A 104 21.82 -15.86 13.01
C ILE A 104 20.60 -14.94 13.06
N ILE A 105 19.96 -14.75 11.92
CA ILE A 105 18.68 -14.07 11.78
C ILE A 105 17.65 -15.14 11.44
N THR A 106 16.60 -15.27 12.26
CA THR A 106 15.43 -16.11 11.98
C THR A 106 14.21 -15.21 11.90
N ASP A 107 13.51 -15.25 10.77
CA ASP A 107 12.53 -14.22 10.48
C ASP A 107 11.37 -14.72 9.60
N LYS A 108 10.21 -14.09 9.78
CA LYS A 108 9.00 -14.29 9.00
C LYS A 108 8.05 -13.10 9.18
N PRO A 109 7.15 -12.83 8.23
CA PRO A 109 6.19 -11.73 8.38
C PRO A 109 5.14 -12.03 9.47
N ARG A 110 4.74 -10.98 10.20
CA ARG A 110 3.60 -11.01 11.14
C ARG A 110 2.28 -11.13 10.39
N TYR A 111 2.13 -10.41 9.28
CA TYR A 111 0.92 -10.40 8.45
C TYR A 111 1.22 -10.82 7.01
N PRO A 112 0.30 -11.54 6.36
CA PRO A 112 0.47 -11.96 4.97
C PRO A 112 0.33 -10.82 3.95
N TRP A 113 -0.28 -9.69 4.30
CA TRP A 113 -0.48 -8.53 3.43
C TRP A 113 0.32 -7.33 3.90
N ARG A 114 1.20 -6.81 3.04
CA ARG A 114 2.01 -5.60 3.26
C ARG A 114 2.03 -4.82 1.95
N GLY A 115 1.09 -3.88 1.79
CA GLY A 115 0.85 -3.20 0.52
C GLY A 115 1.23 -1.72 0.53
N LEU A 116 1.64 -1.25 -0.64
CA LEU A 116 1.65 0.18 -0.98
C LEU A 116 0.78 0.39 -2.21
N MET A 117 0.05 1.51 -2.24
CA MET A 117 -0.71 1.95 -3.40
C MET A 117 -0.02 3.14 -4.06
N VAL A 118 -0.01 3.13 -5.38
CA VAL A 118 0.37 4.26 -6.22
C VAL A 118 -0.84 4.68 -7.06
N ASP A 119 -0.99 5.98 -7.27
CA ASP A 119 -2.14 6.59 -7.94
C ASP A 119 -1.75 7.21 -9.30
N PRO A 120 -1.57 6.41 -10.34
CA PRO A 120 -1.34 6.93 -11.69
C PRO A 120 -2.58 7.61 -12.30
N ALA A 121 -3.77 7.43 -11.73
CA ALA A 121 -4.98 8.07 -12.22
C ALA A 121 -4.90 9.60 -12.06
N ARG A 122 -4.42 10.08 -10.91
CA ARG A 122 -4.26 11.51 -10.65
C ARG A 122 -3.02 12.08 -11.34
N HIS A 123 -1.87 11.44 -11.20
CA HIS A 123 -0.69 11.77 -12.01
C HIS A 123 -0.07 10.50 -12.60
N PHE A 124 0.02 10.47 -13.92
CA PHE A 124 0.58 9.33 -14.63
C PHE A 124 2.05 9.14 -14.29
N ILE A 125 2.39 7.94 -13.83
CA ILE A 125 3.76 7.54 -13.51
C ILE A 125 4.18 6.48 -14.51
N PRO A 126 5.23 6.72 -15.33
CA PRO A 126 5.70 5.75 -16.30
C PRO A 126 6.07 4.40 -15.67
N ALA A 127 5.85 3.29 -16.39
CA ALA A 127 6.16 1.96 -15.89
C ALA A 127 7.63 1.78 -15.48
N ALA A 128 8.56 2.49 -16.15
CA ALA A 128 9.97 2.51 -15.79
C ALA A 128 10.23 3.11 -14.40
N ASP A 129 9.47 4.13 -14.01
CA ASP A 129 9.56 4.75 -12.70
C ASP A 129 8.86 3.91 -11.63
N LEU A 130 7.74 3.26 -11.97
CA LEU A 130 7.12 2.29 -11.08
C LEU A 130 8.07 1.13 -10.73
N LYS A 131 8.91 0.67 -11.66
CA LYS A 131 9.94 -0.36 -11.39
C LYS A 131 10.93 0.09 -10.30
N LYS A 132 11.34 1.37 -10.28
CA LYS A 132 12.20 1.93 -9.23
C LYS A 132 11.49 1.96 -7.86
N PHE A 133 10.21 2.32 -7.85
CA PHE A 133 9.40 2.26 -6.64
C PHE A 133 9.25 0.81 -6.11
N VAL A 134 9.07 -0.16 -7.01
CA VAL A 134 9.00 -1.59 -6.71
C VAL A 134 10.32 -2.11 -6.12
N ASP A 135 11.47 -1.62 -6.56
CA ASP A 135 12.77 -2.00 -5.97
C ASP A 135 12.86 -1.59 -4.50
N MET A 136 12.36 -0.39 -4.16
CA MET A 136 12.27 0.05 -2.77
C MET A 136 11.26 -0.78 -1.97
N MET A 137 10.12 -1.12 -2.56
CA MET A 137 9.15 -2.02 -1.91
C MET A 137 9.76 -3.37 -1.58
N ALA A 138 10.48 -3.99 -2.52
CA ALA A 138 11.14 -5.28 -2.33
C ALA A 138 12.23 -5.22 -1.25
N TYR A 139 13.02 -4.15 -1.22
CA TYR A 139 14.06 -3.92 -0.24
C TYR A 139 13.51 -3.91 1.20
N TYR A 140 12.31 -3.33 1.39
CA TYR A 140 11.61 -3.30 2.68
C TYR A 140 10.53 -4.39 2.85
N LYS A 141 10.57 -5.45 2.03
CA LYS A 141 9.75 -6.66 2.16
C LYS A 141 8.24 -6.43 2.03
N PHE A 142 7.82 -5.40 1.30
CA PHE A 142 6.44 -5.29 0.83
C PHE A 142 6.13 -6.38 -0.20
N ASN A 143 4.87 -6.82 -0.26
CA ASN A 143 4.48 -7.88 -1.15
C ASN A 143 3.20 -7.59 -1.97
N ARG A 144 2.65 -6.39 -1.89
CA ARG A 144 1.49 -5.96 -2.69
C ARG A 144 1.72 -4.55 -3.24
N LEU A 145 1.70 -4.42 -4.56
CA LEU A 145 1.62 -3.14 -5.26
C LEU A 145 0.18 -2.94 -5.73
N HIS A 146 -0.51 -1.95 -5.19
CA HIS A 146 -1.85 -1.58 -5.61
C HIS A 146 -1.73 -0.42 -6.62
N LEU A 147 -2.34 -0.57 -7.79
CA LEU A 147 -2.38 0.45 -8.84
C LEU A 147 -3.78 1.02 -8.96
N HIS A 148 -3.96 2.26 -8.52
CA HIS A 148 -5.20 3.01 -8.69
C HIS A 148 -5.28 3.57 -10.12
N LEU A 149 -5.82 2.75 -11.04
CA LEU A 149 -5.71 2.98 -12.49
C LEU A 149 -6.76 3.95 -13.05
N THR A 150 -7.82 4.24 -12.30
CA THR A 150 -8.93 5.06 -12.77
C THR A 150 -9.48 5.95 -11.67
N ASP A 151 -9.74 7.22 -12.03
CA ASP A 151 -10.39 8.20 -11.16
C ASP A 151 -10.98 9.37 -12.00
N ASN A 152 -11.44 10.41 -11.34
CA ASN A 152 -11.99 11.61 -11.96
C ASN A 152 -11.02 12.32 -12.91
N GLN A 153 -9.72 12.23 -12.63
CA GLN A 153 -8.65 12.93 -13.34
C GLN A 153 -7.96 12.11 -14.42
N GLY A 154 -8.27 10.82 -14.53
CA GLY A 154 -7.68 10.00 -15.56
C GLY A 154 -8.04 8.53 -15.53
N TRP A 155 -7.97 7.92 -16.70
CA TRP A 155 -8.09 6.48 -16.94
C TRP A 155 -6.79 5.95 -17.54
N ARG A 156 -6.16 4.93 -16.95
CA ARG A 156 -4.80 4.48 -17.32
C ARG A 156 -4.72 3.08 -17.92
N LEU A 157 -5.85 2.35 -17.94
CA LEU A 157 -5.94 0.99 -18.49
C LEU A 157 -6.43 1.02 -19.93
N PRO A 158 -5.73 0.38 -20.92
CA PRO A 158 -6.27 0.22 -22.25
C PRO A 158 -7.38 -0.84 -22.23
N VAL A 159 -8.48 -0.59 -22.93
CA VAL A 159 -9.58 -1.54 -23.06
C VAL A 159 -9.96 -1.65 -24.54
N PRO A 160 -9.82 -2.84 -25.18
CA PRO A 160 -10.20 -3.04 -26.56
C PRO A 160 -11.66 -2.66 -26.83
N GLY A 161 -11.91 -2.00 -27.96
CA GLY A 161 -13.25 -1.54 -28.34
C GLY A 161 -13.67 -0.19 -27.73
N TYR A 162 -12.87 0.40 -26.83
CA TYR A 162 -13.18 1.66 -26.15
C TYR A 162 -12.11 2.75 -26.40
N PRO A 163 -11.93 3.24 -27.64
CA PRO A 163 -10.82 4.14 -28.00
C PRO A 163 -10.84 5.49 -27.31
N LYS A 164 -12.03 5.99 -26.88
CA LYS A 164 -12.15 7.26 -26.16
C LYS A 164 -11.50 7.23 -24.76
N LEU A 165 -11.24 6.05 -24.19
CA LEU A 165 -10.44 5.96 -22.95
C LEU A 165 -9.05 6.56 -23.15
N LYS A 166 -8.43 6.29 -24.33
CA LYS A 166 -7.13 6.87 -24.68
C LYS A 166 -7.24 8.31 -25.17
N SER A 167 -8.18 8.60 -26.09
CA SER A 167 -8.24 9.92 -26.73
C SER A 167 -8.87 11.01 -25.87
N VAL A 168 -9.63 10.63 -24.82
CA VAL A 168 -10.34 11.56 -23.93
C VAL A 168 -9.98 11.29 -22.48
N ALA A 169 -10.32 10.12 -21.92
CA ALA A 169 -10.25 9.87 -20.50
C ALA A 169 -8.81 9.85 -19.91
N SER A 170 -7.78 9.65 -20.74
CA SER A 170 -6.38 9.66 -20.31
C SER A 170 -5.73 11.04 -20.30
N ARG A 171 -6.48 12.09 -20.66
CA ARG A 171 -5.95 13.44 -20.92
C ARG A 171 -6.75 14.49 -20.17
N ARG A 172 -6.06 15.55 -19.75
CA ARG A 172 -6.67 16.77 -19.21
C ARG A 172 -5.82 17.99 -19.53
N GLU A 173 -6.40 19.17 -19.55
CA GLU A 173 -5.76 20.40 -20.00
C GLU A 173 -4.74 20.94 -19.00
N GLU A 174 -4.95 20.66 -17.71
CA GLU A 174 -4.06 21.09 -16.62
C GLU A 174 -4.21 20.21 -15.38
N SER A 175 -3.35 20.42 -14.38
CA SER A 175 -3.45 19.77 -13.07
C SER A 175 -3.44 20.84 -11.98
N PHE A 176 -4.60 21.06 -11.35
CA PHE A 176 -4.72 21.95 -10.18
C PHE A 176 -4.30 23.40 -10.44
N GLY A 177 -4.51 23.89 -11.65
CA GLY A 177 -4.22 25.28 -12.05
C GLY A 177 -2.75 25.51 -12.39
N ASP A 178 -1.99 24.48 -12.76
CA ASP A 178 -0.61 24.60 -13.24
C ASP A 178 -0.51 25.00 -14.71
N GLY A 179 -1.62 24.97 -15.46
CA GLY A 179 -1.68 25.30 -16.89
C GLY A 179 -0.90 24.31 -17.79
N ILE A 180 -0.53 23.13 -17.26
CA ILE A 180 0.26 22.13 -17.98
C ILE A 180 -0.64 20.96 -18.36
N PRO A 181 -0.81 20.65 -19.67
CA PRO A 181 -1.53 19.47 -20.10
C PRO A 181 -0.93 18.18 -19.53
N HIS A 182 -1.79 17.31 -19.07
CA HIS A 182 -1.38 16.03 -18.51
C HIS A 182 -2.03 14.89 -19.28
N GLU A 183 -1.23 13.91 -19.69
CA GLU A 183 -1.71 12.72 -20.37
C GLU A 183 -0.88 11.48 -20.00
N GLY A 184 -1.48 10.30 -20.14
CA GLY A 184 -0.80 9.03 -19.98
C GLY A 184 -1.77 7.87 -19.91
N MET A 185 -1.39 6.78 -20.53
CA MET A 185 -2.06 5.47 -20.48
C MET A 185 -1.01 4.39 -20.69
N TYR A 186 -1.04 3.38 -19.85
CA TYR A 186 -0.16 2.23 -20.07
C TYR A 186 -0.57 1.45 -21.32
N THR A 187 0.39 0.84 -21.96
CA THR A 187 0.12 -0.24 -22.89
C THR A 187 -0.06 -1.55 -22.11
N LYS A 188 -0.77 -2.50 -22.72
CA LYS A 188 -0.90 -3.85 -22.17
C LYS A 188 0.46 -4.52 -21.93
N GLN A 189 1.41 -4.30 -22.83
CA GLN A 189 2.75 -4.85 -22.72
C GLN A 189 3.51 -4.27 -21.53
N GLU A 190 3.48 -2.95 -21.33
CA GLU A 190 4.10 -2.30 -20.17
C GLU A 190 3.56 -2.82 -18.84
N LEU A 191 2.24 -3.02 -18.74
CA LEU A 191 1.64 -3.59 -17.53
C LEU A 191 2.05 -5.06 -17.31
N LYS A 192 2.09 -5.88 -18.34
CA LYS A 192 2.58 -7.27 -18.25
C LYS A 192 4.05 -7.33 -17.83
N GLU A 193 4.89 -6.47 -18.37
CA GLU A 193 6.30 -6.35 -17.95
C GLU A 193 6.45 -5.89 -16.50
N LEU A 194 5.64 -4.93 -16.07
CA LEU A 194 5.62 -4.48 -14.68
C LEU A 194 5.19 -5.61 -13.73
N VAL A 195 4.13 -6.36 -14.10
CA VAL A 195 3.66 -7.52 -13.33
C VAL A 195 4.75 -8.59 -13.21
N ALA A 196 5.43 -8.92 -14.30
CA ALA A 196 6.55 -9.87 -14.28
C ALA A 196 7.73 -9.37 -13.41
N TYR A 197 8.02 -8.07 -13.50
CA TYR A 197 9.06 -7.42 -12.69
C TYR A 197 8.75 -7.48 -11.19
N CYS A 198 7.52 -7.21 -10.80
CA CYS A 198 7.00 -7.33 -9.44
C CYS A 198 7.06 -8.78 -8.95
N ALA A 199 6.55 -9.72 -9.78
CA ALA A 199 6.52 -11.14 -9.43
C ALA A 199 7.91 -11.71 -9.16
N ALA A 200 8.94 -11.29 -9.91
CA ALA A 200 10.33 -11.69 -9.67
C ALA A 200 10.83 -11.25 -8.28
N ARG A 201 10.20 -10.24 -7.66
CA ARG A 201 10.52 -9.68 -6.33
C ARG A 201 9.55 -10.12 -5.22
N GLY A 202 8.67 -11.07 -5.49
CA GLY A 202 7.65 -11.54 -4.53
C GLY A 202 6.55 -10.50 -4.29
N ILE A 203 6.34 -9.57 -5.23
CA ILE A 203 5.31 -8.54 -5.16
C ILE A 203 4.20 -8.88 -6.16
N GLU A 204 2.99 -8.97 -5.67
CA GLU A 204 1.79 -9.16 -6.46
C GLU A 204 1.15 -7.80 -6.77
N VAL A 205 0.71 -7.62 -8.02
CA VAL A 205 0.08 -6.35 -8.45
C VAL A 205 -1.44 -6.49 -8.37
N ILE A 206 -2.07 -5.53 -7.69
CA ILE A 206 -3.51 -5.44 -7.50
C ILE A 206 -4.02 -4.24 -8.32
N PRO A 207 -4.72 -4.45 -9.44
CA PRO A 207 -5.33 -3.34 -10.18
C PRO A 207 -6.59 -2.85 -9.47
N GLU A 208 -6.79 -1.54 -9.47
CA GLU A 208 -8.04 -0.91 -9.06
C GLU A 208 -8.73 -0.24 -10.24
N ILE A 209 -10.01 -0.50 -10.37
CA ILE A 209 -10.96 0.20 -11.25
C ILE A 209 -12.08 0.70 -10.35
N ASP A 210 -12.02 1.97 -9.99
CA ASP A 210 -12.98 2.55 -9.06
C ASP A 210 -14.38 2.63 -9.68
N MET A 211 -15.38 2.24 -8.90
CA MET A 211 -16.79 2.21 -9.31
C MET A 211 -17.72 2.12 -8.09
N PRO A 212 -18.94 2.66 -8.16
CA PRO A 212 -19.57 3.36 -9.29
C PRO A 212 -19.26 4.86 -9.32
N GLY A 213 -18.58 5.40 -8.30
CA GLY A 213 -18.11 6.78 -8.19
C GLY A 213 -16.73 6.98 -8.85
N HIS A 214 -16.09 8.13 -8.57
CA HIS A 214 -14.75 8.47 -9.05
C HIS A 214 -14.50 8.28 -10.55
N ASN A 215 -15.51 8.58 -11.38
CA ASN A 215 -15.55 8.21 -12.79
C ASN A 215 -15.72 9.39 -13.75
N GLN A 216 -15.33 10.64 -13.37
CA GLN A 216 -15.52 11.78 -14.27
C GLN A 216 -14.71 11.65 -15.57
N ALA A 217 -13.51 11.03 -15.54
CA ALA A 217 -12.75 10.78 -16.76
C ALA A 217 -13.49 9.81 -17.70
N LEU A 218 -14.11 8.76 -17.15
CA LEU A 218 -14.95 7.83 -17.91
C LEU A 218 -16.20 8.56 -18.43
N HIS A 219 -16.81 9.44 -17.64
CA HIS A 219 -17.98 10.20 -18.04
C HIS A 219 -17.68 11.14 -19.24
N ALA A 220 -16.54 11.80 -19.22
CA ALA A 220 -16.09 12.62 -20.35
C ALA A 220 -15.95 11.82 -21.65
N ALA A 221 -15.51 10.56 -21.55
CA ALA A 221 -15.33 9.68 -22.71
C ALA A 221 -16.64 9.00 -23.18
N TYR A 222 -17.46 8.55 -22.24
CA TYR A 222 -18.67 7.74 -22.49
C TYR A 222 -19.83 8.22 -21.61
N PRO A 223 -20.39 9.42 -21.87
CA PRO A 223 -21.47 10.01 -21.06
C PRO A 223 -22.72 9.14 -21.01
N GLU A 224 -22.94 8.31 -22.01
CA GLU A 224 -24.05 7.37 -22.07
C GLU A 224 -24.06 6.33 -20.94
N PHE A 225 -22.96 6.09 -20.24
CA PHE A 225 -22.89 5.12 -19.13
C PHE A 225 -23.45 5.69 -17.80
N PHE A 226 -23.69 6.99 -17.73
CA PHE A 226 -24.01 7.67 -16.48
C PHE A 226 -25.50 7.93 -16.31
N CYS A 227 -25.94 8.07 -15.05
CA CYS A 227 -27.33 8.38 -14.72
C CYS A 227 -27.79 9.69 -15.36
N PHE A 228 -26.92 10.69 -15.41
CA PHE A 228 -27.16 12.00 -15.98
C PHE A 228 -26.07 12.31 -17.01
N PRO A 229 -26.24 11.89 -18.26
CA PRO A 229 -25.25 12.11 -19.31
C PRO A 229 -24.95 13.60 -19.53
N LYS A 230 -23.66 13.95 -19.63
CA LYS A 230 -23.16 15.29 -19.93
C LYS A 230 -22.15 15.21 -21.08
N PRO A 231 -22.61 15.36 -22.34
CA PRO A 231 -21.75 15.14 -23.52
C PRO A 231 -20.53 16.06 -23.60
N ASP A 232 -20.63 17.28 -23.02
CA ASP A 232 -19.57 18.30 -23.06
C ASP A 232 -18.71 18.33 -21.79
N MET A 233 -18.75 17.25 -21.01
CA MET A 233 -17.95 17.17 -19.78
C MET A 233 -16.47 16.97 -20.11
N ASN A 234 -15.62 17.78 -19.46
CA ASN A 234 -14.17 17.59 -19.49
C ASN A 234 -13.69 16.67 -18.36
N VAL A 235 -12.55 16.04 -18.60
CA VAL A 235 -11.81 15.32 -17.55
C VAL A 235 -11.46 16.32 -16.45
N ARG A 236 -11.58 15.90 -15.19
CA ARG A 236 -11.39 16.77 -14.03
C ARG A 236 -9.93 17.24 -13.91
N THR A 237 -9.77 18.53 -13.64
CA THR A 237 -8.44 19.16 -13.43
C THR A 237 -8.16 19.48 -11.95
N THR A 238 -9.15 19.34 -11.06
CA THR A 238 -9.08 19.69 -9.64
C THR A 238 -9.19 18.47 -8.73
N ALA A 239 -8.75 18.59 -7.48
CA ALA A 239 -8.98 17.57 -6.45
C ALA A 239 -10.45 17.50 -6.00
N GLY A 240 -10.75 16.50 -5.17
CA GLY A 240 -12.05 16.30 -4.54
C GLY A 240 -12.97 15.40 -5.35
N ASN A 241 -14.10 15.05 -4.73
CA ASN A 241 -15.04 14.09 -5.28
C ASN A 241 -15.86 14.69 -6.43
N SER A 242 -16.15 13.88 -7.43
CA SER A 242 -17.12 14.24 -8.47
C SER A 242 -18.52 13.80 -8.06
N LYS A 243 -19.52 14.45 -8.66
CA LYS A 243 -20.93 14.05 -8.52
C LYS A 243 -21.40 13.20 -9.71
N GLU A 244 -20.51 12.33 -10.18
CA GLU A 244 -20.79 11.49 -11.34
C GLU A 244 -20.97 10.05 -10.88
N LEU A 245 -22.03 9.41 -11.34
CA LEU A 245 -22.38 8.05 -10.92
C LEU A 245 -22.80 7.22 -12.11
N VAL A 246 -22.15 6.07 -12.28
CA VAL A 246 -22.48 5.09 -13.31
C VAL A 246 -23.91 4.58 -13.10
N CYS A 247 -24.66 4.40 -14.19
CA CYS A 247 -26.04 3.91 -14.16
C CYS A 247 -26.10 2.38 -14.29
N PRO A 248 -26.38 1.62 -13.22
CA PRO A 248 -26.42 0.17 -13.26
C PRO A 248 -27.57 -0.41 -14.09
N GLN A 249 -28.50 0.42 -14.55
CA GLN A 249 -29.65 -0.01 -15.34
C GLN A 249 -29.39 0.01 -16.86
N LYS A 250 -28.23 0.52 -17.28
CA LYS A 250 -27.84 0.57 -18.68
C LYS A 250 -27.04 -0.68 -19.07
N PRO A 251 -27.49 -1.50 -20.04
CA PRO A 251 -26.80 -2.73 -20.44
C PRO A 251 -25.38 -2.49 -20.94
N GLU A 252 -25.11 -1.33 -21.55
CA GLU A 252 -23.82 -0.93 -22.10
C GLU A 252 -22.75 -0.83 -21.00
N VAL A 253 -23.11 -0.42 -19.79
CA VAL A 253 -22.23 -0.36 -18.63
C VAL A 253 -21.66 -1.75 -18.28
N TRP A 254 -22.52 -2.76 -18.30
CA TRP A 254 -22.09 -4.12 -17.97
C TRP A 254 -21.28 -4.77 -19.08
N LYS A 255 -21.55 -4.43 -20.35
CA LYS A 255 -20.70 -4.83 -21.46
C LYS A 255 -19.31 -4.20 -21.35
N PHE A 256 -19.26 -2.92 -20.98
CA PHE A 256 -18.01 -2.21 -20.74
C PHE A 256 -17.20 -2.85 -19.61
N TYR A 257 -17.78 -3.03 -18.42
CA TYR A 257 -17.06 -3.64 -17.30
C TYR A 257 -16.65 -5.09 -17.58
N ALA A 258 -17.45 -5.86 -18.31
CA ALA A 258 -17.02 -7.20 -18.74
C ALA A 258 -15.76 -7.13 -19.61
N SER A 259 -15.65 -6.15 -20.51
CA SER A 259 -14.44 -5.93 -21.33
C SER A 259 -13.25 -5.50 -20.48
N VAL A 260 -13.47 -4.63 -19.48
CA VAL A 260 -12.44 -4.21 -18.51
C VAL A 260 -11.91 -5.42 -17.74
N PHE A 261 -12.78 -6.25 -17.18
CA PHE A 261 -12.37 -7.40 -16.37
C PHE A 261 -11.68 -8.50 -17.20
N ASN A 262 -12.08 -8.67 -18.45
CA ASN A 262 -11.36 -9.55 -19.40
C ASN A 262 -9.94 -9.05 -19.66
N GLU A 263 -9.74 -7.74 -19.83
CA GLU A 263 -8.42 -7.16 -20.02
C GLU A 263 -7.56 -7.28 -18.76
N LEU A 264 -8.14 -7.03 -17.57
CA LEU A 264 -7.45 -7.21 -16.29
C LEU A 264 -7.01 -8.66 -16.08
N LYS A 265 -7.87 -9.64 -16.40
CA LYS A 265 -7.52 -11.06 -16.31
C LYS A 265 -6.28 -11.43 -17.14
N ASP A 266 -6.18 -10.87 -18.33
CA ASP A 266 -5.05 -11.16 -19.22
C ASP A 266 -3.74 -10.47 -18.79
N ILE A 267 -3.83 -9.39 -18.02
CA ILE A 267 -2.66 -8.61 -17.55
C ILE A 267 -2.23 -9.04 -16.14
N PHE A 268 -3.18 -9.24 -15.21
CA PHE A 268 -2.92 -9.40 -13.79
C PHE A 268 -3.28 -10.82 -13.31
N PRO A 269 -2.28 -11.70 -13.13
CA PRO A 269 -2.51 -13.09 -12.77
C PRO A 269 -2.93 -13.30 -11.31
N SER A 270 -2.91 -12.27 -10.47
CA SER A 270 -3.37 -12.34 -9.07
C SER A 270 -4.81 -12.81 -8.93
N GLY A 271 -5.64 -12.55 -9.95
CA GLY A 271 -7.07 -12.77 -9.88
C GLY A 271 -7.80 -11.84 -8.91
N ILE A 272 -7.12 -10.86 -8.32
CA ILE A 272 -7.69 -9.86 -7.42
C ILE A 272 -7.92 -8.56 -8.18
N VAL A 273 -9.11 -7.98 -8.04
CA VAL A 273 -9.44 -6.66 -8.59
C VAL A 273 -10.01 -5.80 -7.47
N HIS A 274 -9.37 -4.67 -7.18
CA HIS A 274 -9.95 -3.69 -6.27
C HIS A 274 -10.97 -2.84 -7.04
N LEU A 275 -12.18 -2.70 -6.50
CA LEU A 275 -13.31 -2.04 -7.16
C LEU A 275 -13.57 -0.61 -6.64
N GLY A 276 -12.71 -0.11 -5.75
CA GLY A 276 -12.92 1.16 -5.08
C GLY A 276 -14.18 1.11 -4.20
N GLY A 277 -15.21 1.83 -4.59
CA GLY A 277 -16.52 1.83 -3.95
C GLY A 277 -16.69 2.89 -2.89
N ASP A 278 -15.67 3.67 -2.65
CA ASP A 278 -15.66 4.78 -1.70
C ASP A 278 -16.36 6.02 -2.27
N GLU A 279 -16.89 6.82 -1.36
CA GLU A 279 -17.43 8.17 -1.60
C GLU A 279 -18.45 8.28 -2.75
N ALA A 280 -19.06 7.17 -3.15
CA ALA A 280 -20.03 7.15 -4.24
C ALA A 280 -21.28 7.98 -3.89
N PRO A 281 -21.67 8.97 -4.74
CA PRO A 281 -22.83 9.83 -4.49
C PRO A 281 -24.15 9.09 -4.83
N THR A 282 -24.47 8.06 -4.05
CA THR A 282 -25.57 7.12 -4.29
C THR A 282 -26.95 7.79 -4.32
N GLU A 283 -27.09 8.99 -3.74
CA GLU A 283 -28.30 9.82 -3.85
C GLU A 283 -28.65 10.20 -5.31
N LEU A 284 -27.70 10.08 -6.25
CA LEU A 284 -27.98 10.27 -7.68
C LEU A 284 -28.81 9.13 -8.27
N TRP A 285 -28.71 7.92 -7.71
CA TRP A 285 -29.58 6.82 -8.14
C TRP A 285 -31.04 7.05 -7.76
N GLU A 286 -31.31 7.74 -6.64
CA GLU A 286 -32.67 8.13 -6.27
C GLU A 286 -33.28 9.14 -7.25
N LYS A 287 -32.45 10.02 -7.79
CA LYS A 287 -32.87 11.04 -8.77
C LYS A 287 -32.97 10.47 -10.19
N CYS A 288 -32.26 9.38 -10.48
CA CYS A 288 -32.29 8.74 -11.80
C CYS A 288 -33.59 7.94 -12.01
N PRO A 289 -34.39 8.22 -13.04
CA PRO A 289 -35.67 7.52 -13.27
C PRO A 289 -35.48 6.00 -13.39
N LEU A 290 -34.49 5.58 -14.18
CA LEU A 290 -34.20 4.14 -14.40
C LEU A 290 -33.80 3.43 -13.10
N CYS A 291 -32.94 4.06 -12.28
CA CYS A 291 -32.47 3.47 -11.03
C CYS A 291 -33.58 3.42 -9.98
N ARG A 292 -34.41 4.45 -9.90
CA ARG A 292 -35.58 4.51 -9.02
C ARG A 292 -36.61 3.44 -9.37
N GLU A 293 -36.93 3.30 -10.65
CA GLU A 293 -37.85 2.25 -11.12
C GLU A 293 -37.32 0.87 -10.79
N ALA A 294 -36.05 0.61 -11.05
CA ALA A 294 -35.41 -0.66 -10.74
C ALA A 294 -35.41 -0.96 -9.22
N ARG A 295 -35.15 0.04 -8.38
CA ARG A 295 -35.22 -0.07 -6.92
C ARG A 295 -36.63 -0.44 -6.46
N THR A 296 -37.65 0.23 -6.99
CA THR A 296 -39.05 -0.06 -6.68
C THR A 296 -39.44 -1.47 -7.12
N ARG A 297 -39.08 -1.87 -8.35
CA ARG A 297 -39.37 -3.22 -8.88
C ARG A 297 -38.72 -4.34 -8.08
N ALA A 298 -37.51 -4.11 -7.58
CA ALA A 298 -36.76 -5.08 -6.75
C ALA A 298 -37.08 -4.96 -5.25
N ALA A 299 -38.01 -4.09 -4.84
CA ALA A 299 -38.37 -3.81 -3.46
C ALA A 299 -37.17 -3.48 -2.55
N MET A 300 -36.14 -2.83 -3.10
CA MET A 300 -34.99 -2.38 -2.32
C MET A 300 -35.37 -1.19 -1.43
N LYS A 301 -34.97 -1.24 -0.16
CA LYS A 301 -35.35 -0.26 0.87
C LYS A 301 -34.68 1.11 0.65
N ASP A 302 -33.37 1.06 0.32
CA ASP A 302 -32.53 2.25 0.26
C ASP A 302 -31.43 2.11 -0.80
N GLU A 303 -30.61 3.12 -0.93
CA GLU A 303 -29.46 3.16 -1.83
C GLU A 303 -28.33 2.21 -1.42
N GLN A 304 -28.27 1.79 -0.16
CA GLN A 304 -27.29 0.80 0.32
C GLN A 304 -27.61 -0.60 -0.22
N GLU A 305 -28.88 -0.98 -0.25
CA GLU A 305 -29.32 -2.22 -0.91
C GLU A 305 -29.07 -2.17 -2.42
N GLN A 306 -29.19 -0.99 -3.04
CA GLN A 306 -28.86 -0.79 -4.45
C GLN A 306 -27.34 -0.88 -4.69
N MET A 307 -26.52 -0.34 -3.79
CA MET A 307 -25.06 -0.49 -3.84
C MET A 307 -24.63 -1.96 -3.70
N LYS A 308 -25.25 -2.66 -2.75
CA LYS A 308 -25.05 -4.09 -2.59
C LYS A 308 -25.35 -4.86 -3.88
N ALA A 309 -26.50 -4.60 -4.51
CA ALA A 309 -26.87 -5.24 -5.78
C ALA A 309 -25.88 -4.87 -6.93
N PHE A 310 -25.34 -3.65 -6.92
CA PHE A 310 -24.28 -3.26 -7.85
C PHE A 310 -23.01 -4.10 -7.64
N PHE A 311 -22.55 -4.25 -6.41
CA PHE A 311 -21.36 -5.05 -6.08
C PHE A 311 -21.59 -6.53 -6.35
N GLU A 312 -22.75 -7.09 -6.02
CA GLU A 312 -23.10 -8.47 -6.34
C GLU A 312 -23.01 -8.76 -7.85
N LYS A 313 -23.55 -7.87 -8.66
CA LYS A 313 -23.49 -8.01 -10.12
C LYS A 313 -22.07 -7.87 -10.66
N THR A 314 -21.28 -6.97 -10.09
CA THR A 314 -19.87 -6.78 -10.43
C THR A 314 -19.05 -8.02 -10.04
N ALA A 315 -19.23 -8.52 -8.82
CA ALA A 315 -18.58 -9.73 -8.33
C ALA A 315 -18.93 -10.95 -9.21
N ALA A 316 -20.20 -11.06 -9.64
CA ALA A 316 -20.61 -12.13 -10.57
C ALA A 316 -19.94 -12.03 -11.96
N LEU A 317 -19.63 -10.83 -12.43
CA LEU A 317 -18.84 -10.67 -13.66
C LEU A 317 -17.38 -11.07 -13.46
N LEU A 318 -16.76 -10.65 -12.33
CA LEU A 318 -15.40 -11.04 -11.98
C LEU A 318 -15.27 -12.56 -11.82
N ALA A 319 -16.23 -13.18 -11.14
CA ALA A 319 -16.23 -14.63 -10.91
C ALA A 319 -16.21 -15.45 -12.20
N LYS A 320 -16.82 -14.97 -13.29
CA LYS A 320 -16.74 -15.62 -14.62
C LYS A 320 -15.30 -15.71 -15.14
N ASN A 321 -14.44 -14.81 -14.69
CA ASN A 321 -13.03 -14.78 -15.03
C ASN A 321 -12.14 -15.46 -13.99
N GLY A 322 -12.71 -16.01 -12.89
CA GLY A 322 -11.96 -16.51 -11.74
C GLY A 322 -11.31 -15.40 -10.92
N GLN A 323 -11.85 -14.16 -11.01
CA GLN A 323 -11.38 -13.00 -10.28
C GLN A 323 -12.23 -12.75 -9.03
N THR A 324 -11.64 -12.12 -8.00
CA THR A 324 -12.28 -11.79 -6.73
C THR A 324 -12.20 -10.29 -6.45
N PRO A 325 -13.28 -9.68 -5.93
CA PRO A 325 -13.30 -8.25 -5.63
C PRO A 325 -12.64 -7.93 -4.28
N GLN A 326 -12.09 -6.71 -4.19
CA GLN A 326 -11.74 -6.04 -2.94
C GLN A 326 -12.28 -4.61 -2.97
N PHE A 327 -12.44 -3.97 -1.78
CA PHE A 327 -13.16 -2.69 -1.69
C PHE A 327 -12.57 -1.78 -0.61
N TRP A 328 -12.71 -0.46 -0.79
CA TRP A 328 -12.61 0.49 0.32
C TRP A 328 -13.82 0.32 1.25
N TYR A 329 -13.59 0.31 2.55
CA TYR A 329 -14.64 0.10 3.55
C TYR A 329 -15.30 1.41 3.96
N GLU A 330 -16.58 1.58 3.61
CA GLU A 330 -17.37 2.79 3.89
C GLU A 330 -18.22 2.71 5.18
N GLY A 331 -17.87 1.80 6.11
CA GLY A 331 -18.53 1.71 7.42
C GLY A 331 -19.79 0.83 7.47
N ASN A 332 -20.35 0.41 6.33
CA ASN A 332 -21.46 -0.53 6.24
C ASN A 332 -20.99 -1.91 5.78
N ALA A 333 -20.84 -2.82 6.74
CA ALA A 333 -20.41 -4.19 6.43
C ALA A 333 -21.49 -5.02 5.72
N GLY A 334 -22.75 -4.60 5.73
CA GLY A 334 -23.88 -5.34 5.17
C GLY A 334 -23.96 -5.33 3.65
N ILE A 335 -23.17 -4.49 2.98
CA ILE A 335 -23.11 -4.44 1.51
C ILE A 335 -22.13 -5.42 0.90
N TYR A 336 -21.29 -6.07 1.72
CA TYR A 336 -20.28 -7.05 1.30
C TYR A 336 -20.67 -8.46 1.71
N HIS A 337 -20.07 -9.47 1.04
CA HIS A 337 -20.30 -10.87 1.37
C HIS A 337 -19.22 -11.43 2.30
N PRO A 338 -19.58 -12.39 3.18
CA PRO A 338 -18.59 -13.08 4.01
C PRO A 338 -17.43 -13.66 3.17
N GLY A 339 -16.20 -13.47 3.65
CA GLY A 339 -14.98 -13.86 2.95
C GLY A 339 -14.39 -12.80 2.03
N GLU A 340 -15.14 -11.78 1.64
CA GLU A 340 -14.59 -10.65 0.89
C GLU A 340 -13.60 -9.83 1.72
N THR A 341 -12.71 -9.13 1.03
CA THR A 341 -11.66 -8.32 1.67
C THR A 341 -11.96 -6.84 1.50
N VAL A 342 -11.92 -6.12 2.62
CA VAL A 342 -12.16 -4.67 2.66
C VAL A 342 -10.99 -3.94 3.32
N TYR A 343 -10.79 -2.67 2.92
CA TYR A 343 -9.71 -1.82 3.42
C TYR A 343 -10.28 -0.71 4.30
N ALA A 344 -9.98 -0.75 5.60
CA ALA A 344 -10.41 0.28 6.54
C ALA A 344 -9.51 1.51 6.42
N TRP A 345 -10.00 2.56 5.76
CA TRP A 345 -9.24 3.76 5.47
C TRP A 345 -9.63 4.98 6.32
N ARG A 346 -10.89 5.07 6.78
CA ARG A 346 -11.37 6.21 7.57
C ARG A 346 -10.68 6.27 8.94
N GLN A 347 -10.10 7.43 9.25
CA GLN A 347 -9.22 7.58 10.42
C GLN A 347 -9.90 7.36 11.77
N ASP A 348 -11.17 7.75 11.89
CA ASP A 348 -11.95 7.71 13.14
C ASP A 348 -12.71 6.39 13.33
N GLN A 349 -12.65 5.48 12.37
CA GLN A 349 -13.45 4.25 12.34
C GLN A 349 -12.64 2.95 12.43
N ALA A 350 -11.30 3.04 12.60
CA ALA A 350 -10.45 1.86 12.56
C ALA A 350 -10.87 0.76 13.55
N LEU A 351 -11.10 1.10 14.82
CA LEU A 351 -11.56 0.14 15.84
C LEU A 351 -12.95 -0.43 15.54
N GLN A 352 -13.90 0.43 15.11
CA GLN A 352 -15.24 -0.04 14.74
C GLN A 352 -15.20 -0.95 13.51
N SER A 353 -14.29 -0.67 12.57
CA SER A 353 -14.10 -1.50 11.38
C SER A 353 -13.67 -2.92 11.76
N ILE A 354 -12.75 -3.07 12.73
CA ILE A 354 -12.33 -4.40 13.22
C ILE A 354 -13.54 -5.19 13.74
N GLU A 355 -14.39 -4.57 14.55
CA GLU A 355 -15.54 -5.27 15.16
C GLU A 355 -16.63 -5.59 14.12
N LYS A 356 -16.99 -4.62 13.28
CA LYS A 356 -18.03 -4.77 12.27
C LYS A 356 -17.66 -5.78 11.18
N THR A 357 -16.42 -5.72 10.68
CA THR A 357 -15.95 -6.63 9.63
C THR A 357 -15.82 -8.06 10.15
N LYS A 358 -15.34 -8.23 11.38
CA LYS A 358 -15.33 -9.54 12.03
C LYS A 358 -16.73 -10.14 12.15
N LYS A 359 -17.69 -9.36 12.65
CA LYS A 359 -19.10 -9.81 12.79
C LYS A 359 -19.71 -10.21 11.44
N ALA A 360 -19.32 -9.53 10.37
CA ALA A 360 -19.78 -9.81 9.01
C ALA A 360 -18.98 -10.92 8.31
N GLY A 361 -17.96 -11.49 8.95
CA GLY A 361 -17.11 -12.52 8.35
C GLY A 361 -16.20 -12.05 7.23
N LEU A 362 -15.86 -10.75 7.19
CA LEU A 362 -14.99 -10.16 6.18
C LEU A 362 -13.51 -10.28 6.56
N ASN A 363 -12.63 -10.29 5.56
CA ASN A 363 -11.20 -10.04 5.78
C ASN A 363 -10.95 -8.54 5.82
N LEU A 364 -10.06 -8.10 6.71
CA LEU A 364 -9.75 -6.68 6.89
C LEU A 364 -8.28 -6.38 6.57
N ILE A 365 -8.04 -5.35 5.77
CA ILE A 365 -6.72 -4.74 5.58
C ILE A 365 -6.76 -3.37 6.25
N MET A 366 -5.79 -3.09 7.12
CA MET A 366 -5.70 -1.80 7.80
C MET A 366 -5.01 -0.78 6.91
N ALA A 367 -5.75 0.25 6.51
CA ALA A 367 -5.29 1.36 5.67
C ALA A 367 -5.64 2.73 6.27
N SER A 368 -5.86 2.80 7.59
CA SER A 368 -6.34 4.02 8.27
C SER A 368 -5.55 5.25 7.85
N SER A 369 -6.25 6.26 7.33
CA SER A 369 -5.63 7.49 6.81
C SER A 369 -4.81 8.25 7.86
N GLU A 370 -5.10 8.04 9.13
CA GLU A 370 -4.33 8.63 10.23
C GLU A 370 -2.88 8.15 10.29
N TYR A 371 -2.61 6.89 9.90
CA TYR A 371 -1.31 6.23 9.99
C TYR A 371 -0.70 5.88 8.63
N CYS A 372 -1.56 5.60 7.64
CA CYS A 372 -1.17 4.93 6.41
C CYS A 372 -1.16 5.84 5.17
N TYR A 373 -1.83 7.02 5.19
CA TYR A 373 -1.85 7.90 4.03
C TYR A 373 -0.54 8.67 3.90
N LEU A 374 0.31 8.19 2.98
CA LEU A 374 1.66 8.71 2.82
C LEU A 374 1.73 9.97 1.93
N ASP A 375 0.64 10.38 1.30
CA ASP A 375 0.49 11.69 0.64
C ASP A 375 0.33 12.84 1.64
N PHE A 376 -0.09 12.56 2.89
CA PHE A 376 -0.24 13.56 3.94
C PHE A 376 1.09 14.24 4.29
N PRO A 377 1.08 15.49 4.82
CA PRO A 377 2.27 16.14 5.33
C PRO A 377 3.04 15.27 6.32
N GLN A 378 4.37 15.24 6.19
CA GLN A 378 5.25 14.46 7.07
C GLN A 378 5.65 15.20 8.33
N ILE A 379 5.73 16.54 8.23
CA ILE A 379 6.15 17.43 9.30
C ILE A 379 5.17 18.59 9.45
N GLN A 380 5.11 19.14 10.66
CA GLN A 380 4.31 20.33 10.94
C GLN A 380 4.73 21.52 10.05
N GLY A 381 3.77 22.31 9.57
CA GLY A 381 4.03 23.46 8.71
C GLY A 381 4.25 23.15 7.23
N GLN A 382 4.36 21.88 6.84
CA GLN A 382 4.34 21.49 5.44
C GLN A 382 2.97 21.77 4.84
N ARG A 383 2.92 22.23 3.57
CA ARG A 383 1.66 22.53 2.88
C ARG A 383 0.72 21.34 2.93
N ASN A 384 -0.49 21.55 3.43
CA ASN A 384 -1.58 20.59 3.42
C ASN A 384 -2.78 21.12 2.61
N TRP A 385 -3.73 20.26 2.33
CA TRP A 385 -4.86 20.53 1.45
C TRP A 385 -6.20 20.48 2.20
N GLY A 386 -6.22 21.04 3.42
CA GLY A 386 -7.43 21.20 4.21
C GLY A 386 -7.72 20.04 5.15
N TRP A 387 -8.27 18.93 4.67
CA TRP A 387 -8.66 17.78 5.49
C TRP A 387 -7.48 16.90 5.96
N MET A 388 -6.33 17.00 5.28
CA MET A 388 -5.12 16.25 5.61
C MET A 388 -4.52 16.68 6.94
N LYS A 389 -4.25 15.71 7.80
CA LYS A 389 -3.48 15.91 9.05
C LYS A 389 -2.01 15.60 8.81
N THR A 390 -1.14 16.06 9.72
CA THR A 390 0.27 15.66 9.67
C THR A 390 0.41 14.21 10.12
N THR A 391 0.95 13.36 9.26
CA THR A 391 1.27 11.96 9.54
C THR A 391 2.78 11.80 9.61
N THR A 392 3.33 11.93 10.82
CA THR A 392 4.78 11.85 11.06
C THR A 392 5.32 10.43 10.91
N LEU A 393 6.63 10.30 10.75
CA LEU A 393 7.30 9.00 10.75
C LEU A 393 6.98 8.18 12.02
N GLN A 394 7.02 8.83 13.19
CA GLN A 394 6.67 8.16 14.45
C GLN A 394 5.23 7.69 14.47
N LYS A 395 4.31 8.50 13.97
CA LYS A 395 2.90 8.11 13.89
C LYS A 395 2.69 6.88 13.01
N CYS A 396 3.36 6.79 11.86
CA CYS A 396 3.34 5.58 11.04
C CYS A 396 3.94 4.38 11.79
N TYR A 397 5.01 4.61 12.56
CA TYR A 397 5.65 3.55 13.36
C TYR A 397 4.75 3.05 14.50
N ASP A 398 3.98 3.92 15.12
CA ASP A 398 3.08 3.58 16.23
C ASP A 398 1.87 2.74 15.80
N LEU A 399 1.66 2.55 14.49
CA LEU A 399 0.58 1.70 13.99
C LEU A 399 0.73 0.26 14.50
N ASP A 400 -0.27 -0.20 15.23
CA ASP A 400 -0.58 -1.62 15.39
C ASP A 400 -1.85 -1.93 14.60
N PRO A 401 -1.79 -2.77 13.54
CA PRO A 401 -2.96 -3.07 12.72
C PRO A 401 -4.14 -3.67 13.49
N ALA A 402 -3.86 -4.33 14.62
CA ALA A 402 -4.85 -4.91 15.51
C ALA A 402 -5.33 -3.95 16.61
N PHE A 403 -4.72 -2.76 16.76
CA PHE A 403 -5.03 -1.80 17.82
C PHE A 403 -5.06 -2.43 19.23
N GLY A 404 -4.10 -3.31 19.53
CA GLY A 404 -3.98 -4.02 20.80
C GLY A 404 -5.00 -5.13 21.03
N LYS A 405 -5.88 -5.42 20.06
CA LYS A 405 -6.84 -6.53 20.16
C LYS A 405 -6.11 -7.89 20.11
N PRO A 406 -6.53 -8.88 20.92
CA PRO A 406 -5.95 -10.21 20.87
C PRO A 406 -6.32 -10.95 19.57
N GLU A 407 -5.53 -11.97 19.21
CA GLU A 407 -5.70 -12.78 17.99
C GLU A 407 -7.13 -13.26 17.76
N LYS A 408 -7.79 -13.75 18.80
CA LYS A 408 -9.19 -14.20 18.70
C LYS A 408 -10.17 -13.11 18.26
N GLU A 409 -9.80 -11.84 18.39
CA GLU A 409 -10.63 -10.68 17.98
C GLU A 409 -10.16 -10.07 16.66
N ALA A 410 -8.89 -10.20 16.34
CA ALA A 410 -8.23 -9.55 15.23
C ALA A 410 -7.69 -10.50 14.15
N GLY A 411 -7.88 -11.84 14.27
CA GLY A 411 -7.33 -12.84 13.35
C GLY A 411 -7.84 -12.76 11.90
N HIS A 412 -8.90 -11.99 11.64
CA HIS A 412 -9.39 -11.67 10.30
C HIS A 412 -8.64 -10.50 9.64
N ILE A 413 -7.77 -9.82 10.40
CA ILE A 413 -6.92 -8.76 9.85
C ILE A 413 -5.80 -9.42 9.04
N ARG A 414 -5.72 -9.07 7.75
CA ARG A 414 -4.75 -9.64 6.82
C ARG A 414 -3.44 -8.85 6.76
N GLY A 415 -3.42 -7.62 7.23
CA GLY A 415 -2.21 -6.79 7.28
C GLY A 415 -2.45 -5.31 7.13
N VAL A 416 -1.45 -4.64 6.53
CA VAL A 416 -1.39 -3.20 6.36
C VAL A 416 -1.34 -2.80 4.90
N HIS A 417 -1.89 -1.62 4.60
CA HIS A 417 -1.83 -1.03 3.28
C HIS A 417 -1.66 0.49 3.39
N ALA A 418 -0.71 1.05 2.66
CA ALA A 418 -0.46 2.49 2.71
C ALA A 418 -0.60 3.12 1.33
N PRO A 419 -1.67 3.90 1.11
CA PRO A 419 -1.85 4.68 -0.11
C PRO A 419 -0.87 5.85 -0.19
N VAL A 420 -0.44 6.15 -1.42
CA VAL A 420 0.24 7.39 -1.80
C VAL A 420 -0.61 8.04 -2.89
N TRP A 421 -1.64 8.78 -2.49
CA TRP A 421 -2.50 9.50 -3.42
C TRP A 421 -1.72 10.59 -4.16
N ALA A 422 -1.94 10.71 -5.46
CA ALA A 422 -1.06 11.49 -6.32
C ALA A 422 -1.68 12.78 -6.87
N GLU A 423 -2.73 13.34 -6.25
CA GLU A 423 -3.32 14.61 -6.71
C GLU A 423 -2.27 15.74 -6.82
N ARG A 424 -1.22 15.66 -6.02
CA ARG A 424 -0.16 16.68 -5.93
C ARG A 424 1.24 16.10 -6.07
N LEU A 425 1.38 14.90 -6.62
CA LEU A 425 2.65 14.18 -6.78
C LEU A 425 2.90 13.92 -8.26
N PRO A 426 3.49 14.91 -8.99
CA PRO A 426 3.57 14.87 -10.44
C PRO A 426 4.57 13.84 -10.99
N ASP A 427 5.49 13.36 -10.18
CA ASP A 427 6.58 12.49 -10.61
C ASP A 427 7.06 11.53 -9.52
N LEU A 428 7.99 10.64 -9.90
CA LEU A 428 8.59 9.65 -9.01
C LEU A 428 9.29 10.29 -7.80
N ASN A 429 9.98 11.41 -7.95
CA ASN A 429 10.72 12.04 -6.85
C ASN A 429 9.77 12.51 -5.76
N HIS A 430 8.66 13.14 -6.15
CA HIS A 430 7.61 13.55 -5.21
C HIS A 430 6.95 12.33 -4.55
N LEU A 431 6.70 11.27 -5.31
CA LEU A 431 6.15 10.01 -4.79
C LEU A 431 7.09 9.38 -3.75
N LEU A 432 8.38 9.24 -4.06
CA LEU A 432 9.38 8.69 -3.14
C LEU A 432 9.54 9.56 -1.89
N TYR A 433 9.62 10.88 -2.07
CA TYR A 433 9.70 11.80 -0.95
C TYR A 433 8.51 11.68 0.02
N ARG A 434 7.31 11.49 -0.52
CA ARG A 434 6.10 11.30 0.31
C ARG A 434 6.05 9.92 0.94
N ALA A 435 6.41 8.88 0.21
CA ALA A 435 6.36 7.52 0.73
C ALA A 435 7.42 7.27 1.80
N TYR A 436 8.67 7.62 1.53
CA TYR A 436 9.80 7.32 2.40
C TYR A 436 10.25 8.53 3.23
N PRO A 437 10.71 8.28 4.46
CA PRO A 437 10.95 6.99 5.12
C PRO A 437 9.72 6.37 5.81
N ARG A 438 8.53 6.96 5.72
CA ARG A 438 7.32 6.47 6.42
C ARG A 438 6.89 5.06 5.98
N ALA A 439 7.10 4.71 4.72
CA ALA A 439 6.88 3.35 4.24
C ALA A 439 7.73 2.31 5.00
N CYS A 440 8.95 2.65 5.45
CA CYS A 440 9.76 1.76 6.30
C CYS A 440 9.06 1.45 7.63
N ALA A 441 8.40 2.44 8.23
CA ALA A 441 7.63 2.28 9.47
C ALA A 441 6.39 1.39 9.25
N ILE A 442 5.69 1.58 8.12
CA ILE A 442 4.55 0.72 7.72
C ILE A 442 5.03 -0.71 7.44
N ALA A 443 6.19 -0.88 6.79
CA ALA A 443 6.77 -2.20 6.57
C ALA A 443 6.98 -2.93 7.90
N GLU A 444 7.51 -2.23 8.91
CA GLU A 444 7.74 -2.80 10.24
C GLU A 444 6.42 -3.12 10.97
N ALA A 445 5.39 -2.29 10.81
CA ALA A 445 4.06 -2.57 11.37
C ALA A 445 3.43 -3.85 10.79
N GLY A 446 3.66 -4.12 9.52
CA GLY A 446 3.15 -5.32 8.84
C GLY A 446 4.02 -6.57 9.00
N TRP A 447 5.31 -6.38 9.26
CA TRP A 447 6.29 -7.45 9.28
C TRP A 447 6.65 -7.92 10.69
N SER A 448 7.03 -7.00 11.57
CA SER A 448 7.68 -7.30 12.84
C SER A 448 6.68 -7.63 13.95
N PRO A 449 6.94 -8.66 14.77
CA PRO A 449 6.18 -8.89 16.00
C PRO A 449 6.24 -7.68 16.93
N MET A 450 5.14 -7.34 17.60
CA MET A 450 5.09 -6.17 18.49
C MET A 450 6.17 -6.17 19.57
N GLY A 451 6.51 -7.35 20.09
CA GLY A 451 7.48 -7.49 21.19
C GLY A 451 8.93 -7.17 20.83
N VAL A 452 9.27 -7.08 19.53
CA VAL A 452 10.64 -6.74 19.08
C VAL A 452 10.76 -5.30 18.56
N ARG A 453 9.63 -4.61 18.36
CA ARG A 453 9.62 -3.24 17.84
C ARG A 453 10.10 -2.24 18.90
N SER A 454 11.00 -1.35 18.52
CA SER A 454 11.52 -0.25 19.34
C SER A 454 11.72 0.99 18.47
N TRP A 455 11.04 2.08 18.80
CA TRP A 455 11.16 3.35 18.08
C TRP A 455 12.60 3.87 18.03
N GLU A 456 13.33 3.81 19.13
CA GLU A 456 14.71 4.26 19.18
C GLU A 456 15.62 3.42 18.31
N ASN A 457 15.47 2.09 18.37
CA ASN A 457 16.22 1.17 17.52
C ASN A 457 15.89 1.37 16.02
N PHE A 458 14.61 1.52 15.69
CA PHE A 458 14.18 1.83 14.33
C PHE A 458 14.81 3.12 13.79
N ARG A 459 14.78 4.22 14.57
CA ARG A 459 15.41 5.49 14.18
C ARG A 459 16.92 5.35 13.95
N ARG A 460 17.62 4.65 14.84
CA ARG A 460 19.05 4.38 14.68
C ARG A 460 19.32 3.62 13.38
N LYS A 461 18.60 2.54 13.13
CA LYS A 461 18.75 1.74 11.90
C LYS A 461 18.44 2.57 10.66
N LEU A 462 17.40 3.36 10.70
CA LEU A 462 17.00 4.20 9.56
C LEU A 462 18.10 5.20 9.16
N ALA A 463 18.90 5.70 10.11
CA ALA A 463 20.03 6.58 9.82
C ALA A 463 21.13 5.91 8.98
N ASP A 464 21.24 4.58 9.03
CA ASP A 464 22.18 3.81 8.23
C ASP A 464 21.66 3.51 6.81
N HIS A 465 20.35 3.64 6.59
CA HIS A 465 19.72 3.44 5.29
C HIS A 465 19.82 4.72 4.44
N ARG A 466 20.87 4.85 3.63
CA ARG A 466 21.22 6.05 2.83
C ARG A 466 20.55 6.10 1.44
N GLN A 467 19.47 5.36 1.24
CA GLN A 467 18.83 5.23 -0.08
C GLN A 467 17.74 6.29 -0.35
N PHE A 468 17.57 7.27 0.52
CA PHE A 468 16.54 8.31 0.42
C PHE A 468 17.11 9.64 -0.06
#